data_d8652aa570bed2b58c953ed4b1f6b41d
#
_entry.id   d8652aa570bed2b58c953ed4b1f6b41d
#
_cell.length_a   1.000
_cell.length_b   1.000
_cell.length_c   1.000
_cell.angle_alpha   90.00
_cell.angle_beta   90.00
_cell.angle_gamma   90.00
#
_symmetry.space_group_name_H-M   'P 1'
#
loop_
_entity.id
_entity.type
_entity.pdbx_description
1 polymer ?
#
loop_
_entity_poly.entity_id
_entity_poly.type
_entity_poly.pdbx_seq_one_letter_code
_entity_poly.pdbx_strand_id
1 'polypeptide(L)'
;WFTENEKDISLEDLSIYLVCLKKLNRDYDLSQLEILMKEKPERKYGYELNYRLYQLYDDRSYLKSSYEKIMDIKSKLDNKTGEKFINYPLESEIVKVYQSIS
;
A
#
# COMPACT_ATOMS: atom_id res chain seq x y z
N TRP A 1 -21.28 0.81 6.41
CA TRP A 1 -20.26 1.11 5.39
C TRP A 1 -20.21 0.00 4.33
N PHE A 2 -19.91 -1.21 4.71
CA PHE A 2 -19.88 -2.36 3.79
C PHE A 2 -21.16 -3.16 3.92
N THR A 3 -22.26 -2.63 3.38
CA THR A 3 -23.55 -3.28 3.51
C THR A 3 -23.92 -4.05 2.25
N GLU A 4 -24.59 -3.40 1.33
CA GLU A 4 -25.14 -4.06 0.16
C GLU A 4 -24.11 -4.29 -0.96
N ASN A 5 -23.03 -3.53 -0.96
CA ASN A 5 -22.05 -3.51 -2.06
C ASN A 5 -20.70 -4.10 -1.68
N GLU A 6 -20.63 -4.97 -0.68
CA GLU A 6 -19.38 -5.57 -0.25
C GLU A 6 -18.63 -6.25 -1.38
N LYS A 7 -19.35 -6.93 -2.27
CA LYS A 7 -18.74 -7.63 -3.40
C LYS A 7 -18.18 -6.70 -4.47
N ASP A 8 -18.58 -5.43 -4.44
CA ASP A 8 -18.13 -4.42 -5.40
C ASP A 8 -16.99 -3.57 -4.86
N ILE A 9 -16.56 -3.82 -3.62
CA ILE A 9 -15.49 -3.04 -3.01
C ILE A 9 -14.16 -3.32 -3.73
N SER A 10 -13.39 -2.27 -3.97
CA SER A 10 -12.09 -2.43 -4.60
C SER A 10 -11.06 -2.92 -3.59
N LEU A 11 -9.98 -3.52 -4.09
CA LEU A 11 -8.87 -3.96 -3.26
C LEU A 11 -8.26 -2.79 -2.50
N GLU A 12 -8.13 -1.64 -3.16
CA GLU A 12 -7.59 -0.43 -2.55
C GLU A 12 -8.46 0.06 -1.38
N ASP A 13 -9.77 0.13 -1.58
CA ASP A 13 -10.68 0.61 -0.55
C ASP A 13 -10.70 -0.34 0.65
N LEU A 14 -10.72 -1.65 0.40
CA LEU A 14 -10.69 -2.62 1.47
C LEU A 14 -9.38 -2.53 2.27
N SER A 15 -8.25 -2.36 1.59
CA SER A 15 -6.97 -2.24 2.27
C SER A 15 -6.91 -1.01 3.17
N ILE A 16 -7.48 0.11 2.74
CA ILE A 16 -7.55 1.33 3.55
C ILE A 16 -8.38 1.07 4.82
N TYR A 17 -9.53 0.43 4.67
CA TYR A 17 -10.40 0.12 5.79
C TYR A 17 -9.69 -0.78 6.81
N LEU A 18 -9.04 -1.84 6.33
CA LEU A 18 -8.35 -2.78 7.21
C LEU A 18 -7.18 -2.13 7.95
N VAL A 19 -6.43 -1.26 7.29
CA VAL A 19 -5.35 -0.52 7.94
C VAL A 19 -5.91 0.38 9.03
N CYS A 20 -7.05 1.03 8.78
CA CYS A 20 -7.71 1.85 9.79
C CYS A 20 -8.11 1.03 11.01
N LEU A 21 -8.67 -0.17 10.80
CA LEU A 21 -9.03 -1.05 11.91
C LEU A 21 -7.79 -1.44 12.72
N LYS A 22 -6.70 -1.76 12.05
CA LYS A 22 -5.45 -2.12 12.73
C LYS A 22 -4.93 -0.97 13.58
N LYS A 23 -4.96 0.25 13.05
CA LYS A 23 -4.50 1.44 13.80
C LYS A 23 -5.37 1.77 15.00
N LEU A 24 -6.64 1.38 14.96
CA LEU A 24 -7.58 1.58 16.05
C LEU A 24 -7.57 0.41 17.05
N ASN A 25 -6.70 -0.56 16.87
CA ASN A 25 -6.64 -1.79 17.69
C ASN A 25 -7.95 -2.55 17.68
N ARG A 26 -8.67 -2.54 16.55
CA ARG A 26 -9.90 -3.28 16.40
C ARG A 26 -9.64 -4.57 15.66
N ASP A 27 -10.47 -5.58 15.91
CA ASP A 27 -10.37 -6.84 15.19
C ASP A 27 -10.65 -6.64 13.71
N TYR A 28 -9.93 -7.35 12.88
CA TYR A 28 -10.14 -7.32 11.44
C TYR A 28 -9.82 -8.69 10.84
N ASP A 29 -10.37 -8.94 9.66
CA ASP A 29 -10.24 -10.22 8.97
C ASP A 29 -9.66 -9.97 7.58
N LEU A 30 -8.60 -10.68 7.26
CA LEU A 30 -7.92 -10.55 5.97
C LEU A 30 -8.48 -11.46 4.88
N SER A 31 -9.48 -12.30 5.22
CA SER A 31 -10.04 -13.28 4.27
C SER A 31 -10.54 -12.64 2.98
N GLN A 32 -11.31 -11.58 3.11
CA GLN A 32 -11.87 -10.89 1.95
C GLN A 32 -10.77 -10.28 1.08
N LEU A 33 -9.75 -9.72 1.74
CA LEU A 33 -8.60 -9.14 1.04
C LEU A 33 -7.87 -10.22 0.23
N GLU A 34 -7.65 -11.38 0.84
CA GLU A 34 -6.98 -12.51 0.17
C GLU A 34 -7.77 -13.01 -1.03
N ILE A 35 -9.11 -13.07 -0.92
CA ILE A 35 -9.97 -13.46 -2.02
C ILE A 35 -9.81 -12.50 -3.20
N LEU A 36 -9.85 -11.20 -2.94
CA LEU A 36 -9.69 -10.19 -3.98
C LEU A 36 -8.31 -10.26 -4.63
N MET A 37 -7.28 -10.52 -3.87
CA MET A 37 -5.92 -10.67 -4.41
C MET A 37 -5.80 -11.89 -5.31
N LYS A 38 -6.47 -12.99 -4.96
CA LYS A 38 -6.43 -14.23 -5.74
C LYS A 38 -7.23 -14.15 -7.02
N GLU A 39 -8.27 -13.31 -7.07
CA GLU A 39 -9.10 -13.17 -8.27
C GLU A 39 -8.32 -12.59 -9.45
N LYS A 40 -7.30 -11.77 -9.17
CA LYS A 40 -6.48 -11.13 -10.21
C LYS A 40 -5.00 -11.24 -9.85
N PRO A 41 -4.43 -12.44 -9.93
CA PRO A 41 -3.04 -12.64 -9.48
C PRO A 41 -2.01 -11.89 -10.32
N GLU A 42 -2.33 -11.53 -11.55
CA GLU A 42 -1.43 -10.80 -12.45
C GLU A 42 -1.53 -9.28 -12.27
N ARG A 43 -2.43 -8.81 -11.42
CA ARG A 43 -2.62 -7.38 -11.21
C ARG A 43 -1.37 -6.78 -10.58
N LYS A 44 -0.91 -5.67 -11.18
CA LYS A 44 0.20 -4.91 -10.61
C LYS A 44 -0.35 -3.89 -9.62
N TYR A 45 0.16 -3.94 -8.41
CA TYR A 45 -0.26 -3.03 -7.36
C TYR A 45 0.58 -1.76 -7.39
N GLY A 46 -0.05 -0.62 -7.12
CA GLY A 46 0.69 0.64 -6.96
C GLY A 46 1.46 0.66 -5.63
N TYR A 47 2.33 1.65 -5.47
CA TYR A 47 3.13 1.75 -4.25
C TYR A 47 2.26 1.98 -3.00
N GLU A 48 1.15 2.68 -3.15
CA GLU A 48 0.24 2.92 -2.03
C GLU A 48 -0.38 1.63 -1.52
N LEU A 49 -0.87 0.79 -2.43
CA LEU A 49 -1.46 -0.49 -2.05
C LEU A 49 -0.40 -1.44 -1.47
N ASN A 50 0.77 -1.51 -2.10
CA ASN A 50 1.88 -2.32 -1.58
C ASN A 50 2.24 -1.93 -0.16
N TYR A 51 2.28 -0.64 0.14
CA TYR A 51 2.59 -0.18 1.49
C TYR A 51 1.52 -0.61 2.50
N ARG A 52 0.24 -0.52 2.12
CA ARG A 52 -0.84 -1.00 2.99
C ARG A 52 -0.77 -2.50 3.21
N LEU A 53 -0.43 -3.28 2.18
CA LEU A 53 -0.25 -4.72 2.33
C LEU A 53 0.91 -5.04 3.27
N TYR A 54 2.01 -4.28 3.18
CA TYR A 54 3.09 -4.42 4.14
C TYR A 54 2.59 -4.18 5.57
N GLN A 55 1.80 -3.14 5.78
CA GLN A 55 1.27 -2.84 7.12
C GLN A 55 0.34 -3.93 7.65
N LEU A 56 -0.42 -4.57 6.77
CA LEU A 56 -1.38 -5.60 7.16
C LEU A 56 -0.72 -6.97 7.36
N TYR A 57 0.21 -7.34 6.51
CA TYR A 57 0.86 -8.67 6.55
C TYR A 57 2.23 -8.67 7.19
N ASP A 58 2.79 -7.51 7.46
CA ASP A 58 4.15 -7.37 7.99
C ASP A 58 5.19 -8.07 7.10
N ASP A 59 4.98 -8.02 5.79
CA ASP A 59 5.82 -8.66 4.79
C ASP A 59 6.65 -7.61 4.06
N ARG A 60 7.96 -7.65 4.28
CA ARG A 60 8.89 -6.66 3.74
C ARG A 60 8.95 -6.65 2.21
N SER A 61 8.54 -7.72 1.55
CA SER A 61 8.53 -7.75 0.08
C SER A 61 7.56 -6.71 -0.48
N TYR A 62 6.44 -6.49 0.19
CA TYR A 62 5.50 -5.43 -0.20
C TYR A 62 6.12 -4.04 -0.02
N LEU A 63 6.84 -3.84 1.07
CA LEU A 63 7.52 -2.56 1.31
C LEU A 63 8.60 -2.30 0.26
N LYS A 64 9.38 -3.33 -0.07
CA LYS A 64 10.41 -3.22 -1.10
C LYS A 64 9.81 -2.85 -2.45
N SER A 65 8.70 -3.51 -2.84
CA SER A 65 8.00 -3.20 -4.09
C SER A 65 7.50 -1.76 -4.10
N SER A 66 6.97 -1.29 -2.97
CA SER A 66 6.50 0.08 -2.82
C SER A 66 7.64 1.08 -3.02
N TYR A 67 8.75 0.85 -2.34
CA TYR A 67 9.94 1.70 -2.43
C TYR A 67 10.49 1.75 -3.86
N GLU A 68 10.61 0.60 -4.50
CA GLU A 68 11.14 0.52 -5.87
C GLU A 68 10.26 1.29 -6.87
N LYS A 69 8.94 1.23 -6.70
CA LYS A 69 8.02 1.98 -7.55
C LYS A 69 8.16 3.49 -7.35
N ILE A 70 8.35 3.93 -6.11
CA ILE A 70 8.58 5.34 -5.80
C ILE A 70 9.86 5.82 -6.46
N MET A 71 10.95 5.05 -6.34
CA MET A 71 12.22 5.42 -6.94
C MET A 71 12.17 5.40 -8.47
N ASP A 72 11.41 4.48 -9.06
CA ASP A 72 11.20 4.44 -10.50
C ASP A 72 10.48 5.71 -10.98
N ILE A 73 9.43 6.13 -10.29
CA ILE A 73 8.72 7.37 -10.63
C ILE A 73 9.64 8.57 -10.48
N LYS A 74 10.38 8.63 -9.37
CA LYS A 74 11.33 9.72 -9.14
C LYS A 74 12.36 9.82 -10.27
N SER A 75 12.86 8.70 -10.75
CA SER A 75 13.88 8.67 -11.80
C SER A 75 13.37 9.23 -13.14
N LYS A 76 12.06 9.21 -13.35
CA LYS A 76 11.42 9.72 -14.57
C LYS A 76 11.09 11.21 -14.48
N LEU A 77 11.24 11.80 -13.31
CA LEU A 77 10.99 13.23 -13.08
C LEU A 77 12.31 14.00 -13.09
N ASP A 78 12.24 15.31 -13.34
CA ASP A 78 13.44 16.14 -13.19
C ASP A 78 13.84 16.20 -11.71
N ASN A 79 15.06 16.68 -11.43
CA ASN A 79 15.59 16.68 -10.06
C ASN A 79 14.69 17.45 -9.09
N LYS A 80 14.21 18.62 -9.49
CA LYS A 80 13.38 19.45 -8.64
C LYS A 80 12.03 18.83 -8.34
N THR A 81 11.37 18.29 -9.37
CA THR A 81 10.08 17.64 -9.22
C THR A 81 10.21 16.32 -8.45
N GLY A 82 11.28 15.56 -8.72
CA GLY A 82 11.54 14.32 -8.00
C GLY A 82 11.74 14.53 -6.51
N GLU A 83 12.46 15.58 -6.14
CA GLU A 83 12.65 15.93 -4.72
C GLU A 83 11.34 16.27 -4.04
N LYS A 84 10.47 17.03 -4.71
CA LYS A 84 9.15 17.34 -4.20
C LYS A 84 8.30 16.08 -4.01
N PHE A 85 8.36 15.18 -4.99
CA PHE A 85 7.57 13.95 -4.97
C PHE A 85 7.89 13.09 -3.74
N ILE A 86 9.17 12.87 -3.45
CA ILE A 86 9.56 12.03 -2.31
C ILE A 86 9.38 12.71 -0.96
N ASN A 87 9.05 14.01 -0.95
CA ASN A 87 8.78 14.73 0.28
C ASN A 87 7.28 14.84 0.60
N TYR A 88 6.41 14.33 -0.26
CA TYR A 88 4.99 14.21 0.10
C TYR A 88 4.82 13.23 1.27
N PRO A 89 3.77 13.41 2.10
CA PRO A 89 3.66 12.65 3.36
C PRO A 89 3.75 11.14 3.19
N LEU A 90 3.00 10.55 2.27
CA LEU A 90 3.02 9.10 2.10
C LEU A 90 4.34 8.61 1.52
N GLU A 91 4.81 9.25 0.46
CA GLU A 91 6.04 8.86 -0.21
C GLU A 91 7.24 8.97 0.73
N SER A 92 7.30 10.05 1.50
CA SER A 92 8.36 10.24 2.50
C SER A 92 8.31 9.16 3.58
N GLU A 93 7.11 8.80 4.04
CA GLU A 93 6.95 7.74 5.04
C GLU A 93 7.47 6.41 4.52
N ILE A 94 7.11 6.03 3.29
CA ILE A 94 7.55 4.77 2.69
C ILE A 94 9.08 4.72 2.60
N VAL A 95 9.69 5.78 2.11
CA VAL A 95 11.14 5.86 1.97
C VAL A 95 11.82 5.71 3.33
N LYS A 96 11.33 6.43 4.34
CA LYS A 96 11.92 6.39 5.69
C LYS A 96 11.78 5.01 6.33
N VAL A 97 10.61 4.39 6.21
CA VAL A 97 10.37 3.07 6.78
C VAL A 97 11.28 2.04 6.11
N TYR A 98 11.38 2.07 4.79
CA TYR A 98 12.25 1.15 4.07
C TYR A 98 13.70 1.31 4.48
N GLN A 99 14.19 2.54 4.57
CA GLN A 99 15.57 2.81 4.96
C GLN A 99 15.87 2.39 6.39
N SER A 100 14.88 2.43 7.27
CA SER A 100 15.08 2.07 8.68
C SER A 100 15.20 0.56 8.91
N ILE A 101 14.68 -0.26 7.99
CA ILE A 101 14.67 -1.71 8.16
C ILE A 101 15.57 -2.45 7.15
N SER A 102 16.17 -1.74 6.21
CA SER A 102 17.02 -2.38 5.19
C SER A 102 18.52 -2.37 5.56
#